data_dec253acaf79885b032a18febcde8ce8
#
_entry.id   dec253acaf79885b032a18febcde8ce8
#
_cell.length_a   1.000
_cell.length_b   1.000
_cell.length_c   1.000
_cell.angle_alpha   90.00
_cell.angle_beta   90.00
_cell.angle_gamma   90.00
#
_symmetry.space_group_name_H-M   'P 1'
#
loop_
_entity.id
_entity.type
_entity.pdbx_description
1 polymer ?
#
loop_
_entity_poly.entity_id
_entity_poly.type
_entity_poly.pdbx_seq_one_letter_code
_entity_poly.pdbx_strand_id
1 'polypeptide(L)'
;SHLYIRDKKELLFEVTYYKNRINFEVFHALTDGTGATEFLRELVKNYLYLRHEKDGLENVILTEQDLTVKDQEEDGFGRYYNPDERGTRKKKNHAYQIRRESKEYEELKIGETTASVKELLEVSRKHGVSMSVFLTAAMICAIHEEQSKIQEKKPVILMVPVNLRKIFPSDSMLNFFSYIEPGYLFGEGKDSFDDVLAATKQYFEENMSKEKIAER
;
A
#
# COMPACT_ATOMS: atom_id res chain seq x y z
N SER A 1 11.77 13.84 4.80
CA SER A 1 11.50 13.58 6.21
C SER A 1 12.80 13.40 6.96
N HIS A 2 12.93 14.05 8.11
CA HIS A 2 14.09 13.96 8.99
C HIS A 2 13.82 13.08 10.22
N LEU A 3 12.81 12.21 10.15
CA LEU A 3 12.39 11.37 11.28
C LEU A 3 13.46 10.38 11.74
N TYR A 4 14.39 10.01 10.86
CA TYR A 4 15.51 9.15 11.23
C TYR A 4 16.83 9.89 11.04
N ILE A 5 17.45 10.24 12.14
CA ILE A 5 18.83 10.77 12.17
C ILE A 5 19.67 9.75 12.92
N ARG A 6 20.69 9.21 12.24
CA ARG A 6 21.61 8.26 12.82
C ARG A 6 22.23 8.83 14.11
N ASP A 7 22.26 8.02 15.17
CA ASP A 7 22.83 8.35 16.48
C ASP A 7 22.08 9.41 17.31
N LYS A 8 20.84 9.80 16.90
CA LYS A 8 19.96 10.60 17.74
C LYS A 8 18.83 9.74 18.30
N LYS A 9 18.55 9.91 19.60
CA LYS A 9 17.38 9.32 20.28
C LYS A 9 16.16 10.20 20.05
N GLU A 10 15.57 10.13 18.86
CA GLU A 10 14.36 10.86 18.51
C GLU A 10 13.20 9.88 18.27
N LEU A 11 11.98 10.37 18.37
CA LEU A 11 10.80 9.58 18.04
C LEU A 11 10.79 9.30 16.53
N LEU A 12 10.41 8.07 16.16
CA LEU A 12 10.30 7.66 14.77
C LEU A 12 8.97 8.06 14.14
N PHE A 13 8.28 9.01 14.73
CA PHE A 13 7.05 9.60 14.18
C PHE A 13 6.91 11.05 14.61
N GLU A 14 6.12 11.81 13.85
CA GLU A 14 5.78 13.20 14.14
C GLU A 14 4.29 13.43 13.86
N VAL A 15 3.66 14.23 14.72
CA VAL A 15 2.29 14.72 14.52
C VAL A 15 2.36 16.23 14.42
N THR A 16 1.95 16.76 13.27
CA THR A 16 1.86 18.20 13.03
C THR A 16 0.44 18.60 12.66
N TYR A 17 0.12 19.87 12.82
CA TYR A 17 -1.18 20.39 12.41
C TYR A 17 -1.04 21.72 11.69
N TYR A 18 -1.95 21.95 10.75
CA TYR A 18 -2.08 23.21 10.05
C TYR A 18 -3.53 23.47 9.71
N LYS A 19 -4.11 24.55 10.22
CA LYS A 19 -5.55 24.88 10.06
C LYS A 19 -6.44 23.70 10.48
N ASN A 20 -7.14 23.07 9.54
CA ASN A 20 -8.07 21.96 9.75
C ASN A 20 -7.45 20.60 9.37
N ARG A 21 -6.15 20.53 9.19
CA ARG A 21 -5.41 19.30 8.84
C ARG A 21 -4.53 18.86 10.00
N ILE A 22 -4.63 17.60 10.35
CA ILE A 22 -3.68 16.89 11.21
C ILE A 22 -2.82 16.04 10.27
N ASN A 23 -1.51 16.19 10.34
CA ASN A 23 -0.56 15.36 9.60
C ASN A 23 0.11 14.41 10.58
N PHE A 24 0.20 13.15 10.19
CA PHE A 24 0.94 12.13 10.90
C PHE A 24 2.02 11.59 9.95
N GLU A 25 3.24 11.69 10.34
CA GLU A 25 4.40 11.16 9.65
C GLU A 25 5.07 10.11 10.51
N VAL A 26 5.35 8.94 9.95
CA VAL A 26 5.93 7.83 10.68
C VAL A 26 6.99 7.13 9.82
N PHE A 27 8.12 6.79 10.45
CA PHE A 27 9.16 6.00 9.80
C PHE A 27 8.68 4.56 9.60
N HIS A 28 8.71 4.08 8.38
CA HIS A 28 8.09 2.80 7.99
C HIS A 28 8.68 1.55 8.68
N ALA A 29 9.84 1.67 9.34
CA ALA A 29 10.37 0.60 10.17
C ALA A 29 9.53 0.36 11.45
N LEU A 30 8.74 1.37 11.89
CA LEU A 30 7.94 1.26 13.11
C LEU A 30 6.62 0.51 12.87
N THR A 31 5.97 0.79 11.76
CA THR A 31 4.64 0.23 11.45
C THR A 31 4.33 0.31 9.95
N ASP A 32 3.34 -0.44 9.50
CA ASP A 32 2.79 -0.33 8.15
C ASP A 32 1.57 0.62 8.09
N GLY A 33 0.99 0.73 6.89
CA GLY A 33 -0.16 1.60 6.67
C GLY A 33 -1.39 1.25 7.52
N THR A 34 -1.56 0.00 7.95
CA THR A 34 -2.65 -0.42 8.83
C THR A 34 -2.42 0.12 10.24
N GLY A 35 -1.27 -0.17 10.84
CA GLY A 35 -0.97 0.31 12.18
C GLY A 35 -0.87 1.84 12.26
N ALA A 36 -0.30 2.49 11.24
CA ALA A 36 -0.29 3.95 11.16
C ALA A 36 -1.70 4.55 11.09
N THR A 37 -2.62 3.91 10.35
CA THR A 37 -4.01 4.37 10.24
C THR A 37 -4.77 4.19 11.56
N GLU A 38 -4.57 3.08 12.25
CA GLU A 38 -5.19 2.85 13.57
C GLU A 38 -4.68 3.85 14.61
N PHE A 39 -3.37 4.11 14.64
CA PHE A 39 -2.82 5.16 15.52
C PHE A 39 -3.44 6.54 15.22
N LEU A 40 -3.52 6.93 13.94
CA LEU A 40 -4.12 8.21 13.57
C LEU A 40 -5.61 8.26 13.92
N ARG A 41 -6.33 7.16 13.77
CA ARG A 41 -7.74 7.04 14.14
C ARG A 41 -7.94 7.27 15.65
N GLU A 42 -7.15 6.60 16.48
CA GLU A 42 -7.19 6.77 17.92
C GLU A 42 -6.78 8.19 18.36
N LEU A 43 -5.78 8.77 17.70
CA LEU A 43 -5.39 10.16 17.94
C LEU A 43 -6.54 11.13 17.68
N VAL A 44 -7.18 11.01 16.50
CA VAL A 44 -8.31 11.87 16.11
C VAL A 44 -9.51 11.65 17.02
N LYS A 45 -9.81 10.41 17.41
CA LYS A 45 -10.86 10.04 18.33
C LYS A 45 -10.66 10.72 19.69
N ASN A 46 -9.48 10.61 20.28
CA ASN A 46 -9.15 11.28 21.53
C ASN A 46 -9.19 12.81 21.42
N TYR A 47 -8.72 13.37 20.30
CA TYR A 47 -8.84 14.81 20.03
C TYR A 47 -10.30 15.27 20.00
N LEU A 48 -11.18 14.55 19.31
CA LEU A 48 -12.60 14.88 19.25
C LEU A 48 -13.28 14.75 20.60
N TYR A 49 -12.95 13.71 21.38
CA TYR A 49 -13.43 13.51 22.74
C TYR A 49 -13.07 14.72 23.61
N LEU A 50 -11.80 15.10 23.69
CA LEU A 50 -11.33 16.21 24.52
C LEU A 50 -11.93 17.57 24.06
N ARG A 51 -12.12 17.75 22.76
CA ARG A 51 -12.71 18.98 22.22
C ARG A 51 -14.19 19.12 22.50
N HIS A 52 -14.94 18.02 22.52
CA HIS A 52 -16.38 17.96 22.63
C HIS A 52 -16.87 17.30 23.92
N GLU A 53 -16.00 17.18 24.91
CA GLU A 53 -16.32 16.60 26.23
C GLU A 53 -17.59 17.21 26.85
N LYS A 54 -17.84 18.50 26.64
CA LYS A 54 -19.01 19.21 27.15
C LYS A 54 -20.29 19.03 26.29
N ASP A 55 -20.17 18.44 25.12
CA ASP A 55 -21.28 18.30 24.16
C ASP A 55 -22.00 16.94 24.29
N GLY A 56 -21.65 16.11 25.28
CA GLY A 56 -22.32 14.82 25.57
C GLY A 56 -22.04 13.73 24.52
N LEU A 57 -20.97 13.86 23.73
CA LEU A 57 -20.55 12.87 22.73
C LEU A 57 -19.82 11.65 23.32
N GLU A 58 -19.82 11.52 24.64
CA GLU A 58 -19.13 10.46 25.38
C GLU A 58 -19.49 9.03 24.90
N ASN A 59 -20.72 8.83 24.44
CA ASN A 59 -21.22 7.51 24.02
C ASN A 59 -20.91 7.15 22.55
N VAL A 60 -20.38 8.08 21.74
CA VAL A 60 -20.18 7.85 20.29
C VAL A 60 -18.75 7.40 19.97
N ILE A 61 -17.81 7.68 20.88
CA ILE A 61 -16.38 7.64 20.55
C ILE A 61 -15.66 6.42 21.13
N LEU A 62 -16.15 5.83 22.21
CA LEU A 62 -15.46 4.75 22.93
C LEU A 62 -16.09 3.37 22.69
N THR A 63 -16.00 2.86 21.46
CA THR A 63 -16.00 1.40 21.31
C THR A 63 -14.58 0.94 21.60
N GLU A 64 -14.37 0.49 22.82
CA GLU A 64 -13.15 -0.25 23.18
C GLU A 64 -13.08 -1.47 22.26
N GLN A 65 -12.01 -1.54 21.47
CA GLN A 65 -11.62 -2.82 20.92
C GLN A 65 -10.94 -3.57 22.08
N ASP A 66 -11.44 -4.75 22.42
CA ASP A 66 -10.88 -5.63 23.46
C ASP A 66 -9.49 -6.21 23.10
N LEU A 67 -8.72 -5.50 22.24
CA LEU A 67 -7.39 -5.91 21.83
C LEU A 67 -6.39 -5.63 22.95
N THR A 68 -5.68 -6.66 23.36
CA THR A 68 -4.60 -6.48 24.33
C THR A 68 -3.37 -5.87 23.66
N VAL A 69 -2.53 -5.19 24.45
CA VAL A 69 -1.23 -4.69 23.97
C VAL A 69 -0.40 -5.83 23.36
N LYS A 70 -0.48 -7.03 23.94
CA LYS A 70 0.21 -8.22 23.45
C LYS A 70 -0.23 -8.61 22.03
N ASP A 71 -1.52 -8.50 21.71
CA ASP A 71 -2.03 -8.81 20.38
C ASP A 71 -1.53 -7.78 19.35
N GLN A 72 -1.45 -6.51 19.75
CA GLN A 72 -0.96 -5.41 18.90
C GLN A 72 0.55 -5.47 18.64
N GLU A 73 1.34 -6.00 19.57
CA GLU A 73 2.80 -6.15 19.48
C GLU A 73 3.23 -7.52 18.93
N GLU A 74 2.28 -8.37 18.51
CA GLU A 74 2.57 -9.69 17.97
C GLU A 74 3.41 -9.61 16.69
N ASP A 75 4.47 -10.42 16.60
CA ASP A 75 5.20 -10.63 15.35
C ASP A 75 4.43 -11.59 14.44
N GLY A 76 3.61 -11.04 13.54
CA GLY A 76 2.84 -11.82 12.59
C GLY A 76 3.72 -12.67 11.65
N PHE A 77 4.91 -12.21 11.29
CA PHE A 77 5.82 -13.01 10.48
C PHE A 77 6.34 -14.21 11.27
N GLY A 78 6.79 -14.01 12.51
CA GLY A 78 7.27 -15.10 13.36
C GLY A 78 6.20 -16.18 13.61
N ARG A 79 4.92 -15.77 13.70
CA ARG A 79 3.79 -16.68 13.90
C ARG A 79 3.47 -17.54 12.68
N TYR A 80 3.52 -16.97 11.48
CA TYR A 80 3.03 -17.61 10.25
C TYR A 80 4.13 -18.07 9.30
N TYR A 81 5.39 -17.74 9.56
CA TYR A 81 6.50 -18.15 8.71
C TYR A 81 6.76 -19.67 8.82
N ASN A 82 6.69 -20.34 7.68
CA ASN A 82 7.07 -21.73 7.55
C ASN A 82 8.23 -21.84 6.53
N PRO A 83 9.45 -22.22 6.96
CA PRO A 83 10.58 -22.32 6.04
C PRO A 83 10.39 -23.37 4.95
N ASP A 84 9.55 -24.40 5.18
CA ASP A 84 9.29 -25.48 4.22
C ASP A 84 8.40 -25.02 3.06
N GLU A 85 7.65 -23.92 3.24
CA GLU A 85 6.79 -23.33 2.22
C GLU A 85 7.53 -22.32 1.32
N ARG A 86 8.79 -22.07 1.57
CA ARG A 86 9.56 -21.08 0.83
C ARG A 86 9.74 -21.46 -0.63
N GLY A 87 9.18 -20.63 -1.53
CA GLY A 87 9.31 -20.81 -2.96
C GLY A 87 10.73 -20.59 -3.47
N THR A 88 11.05 -21.19 -4.61
CA THR A 88 12.34 -20.96 -5.30
C THR A 88 12.33 -19.59 -5.97
N ARG A 89 13.39 -18.82 -5.77
CA ARG A 89 13.56 -17.51 -6.43
C ARG A 89 13.67 -17.70 -7.94
N LYS A 90 12.64 -17.29 -8.68
CA LYS A 90 12.68 -17.24 -10.15
C LYS A 90 13.52 -16.03 -10.59
N LYS A 91 14.32 -16.21 -11.67
CA LYS A 91 15.03 -15.08 -12.29
C LYS A 91 13.99 -14.11 -12.85
N LYS A 92 14.02 -12.86 -12.38
CA LYS A 92 13.09 -11.81 -12.83
C LYS A 92 13.66 -11.09 -14.04
N ASN A 93 12.80 -10.71 -14.97
CA ASN A 93 13.16 -9.81 -16.07
C ASN A 93 13.44 -8.40 -15.52
N HIS A 94 14.34 -7.68 -16.18
CA HIS A 94 14.59 -6.29 -15.82
C HIS A 94 13.40 -5.42 -16.25
N ALA A 95 12.73 -4.82 -15.28
CA ALA A 95 11.63 -3.90 -15.51
C ALA A 95 12.12 -2.58 -16.12
N TYR A 96 11.19 -1.89 -16.78
CA TYR A 96 11.38 -0.50 -17.16
C TYR A 96 11.65 0.35 -15.91
N GLN A 97 12.61 1.27 -16.04
CA GLN A 97 12.97 2.20 -14.97
C GLN A 97 12.64 3.61 -15.42
N ILE A 98 11.76 4.28 -14.70
CA ILE A 98 11.51 5.72 -14.92
C ILE A 98 12.77 6.46 -14.50
N ARG A 99 13.48 7.02 -15.47
CA ARG A 99 14.68 7.83 -15.21
C ARG A 99 14.30 9.29 -15.25
N ARG A 100 14.63 10.00 -14.19
CA ARG A 100 14.63 11.47 -14.18
C ARG A 100 16.06 11.96 -14.20
N GLU A 101 16.28 13.13 -14.80
CA GLU A 101 17.53 13.84 -14.62
C GLU A 101 17.65 14.23 -13.14
N SER A 102 18.70 13.76 -12.48
CA SER A 102 19.03 14.16 -11.12
C SER A 102 19.37 15.64 -11.13
N LYS A 103 18.53 16.47 -10.54
CA LYS A 103 18.88 17.86 -10.22
C LYS A 103 19.53 17.90 -8.85
N GLU A 104 20.51 18.74 -8.67
CA GLU A 104 21.30 18.88 -7.42
C GLU A 104 20.47 19.16 -6.15
N TYR A 105 19.20 19.53 -6.32
CA TYR A 105 18.23 19.72 -5.24
C TYR A 105 16.98 18.93 -5.57
N GLU A 106 16.83 17.78 -4.93
CA GLU A 106 15.60 16.99 -5.00
C GLU A 106 14.50 17.64 -4.15
N GLU A 107 13.71 18.48 -4.79
CA GLU A 107 12.49 19.00 -4.19
C GLU A 107 11.43 17.89 -4.20
N LEU A 108 10.95 17.47 -3.02
CA LEU A 108 9.85 16.52 -2.91
C LEU A 108 8.58 17.17 -3.46
N LYS A 109 8.00 16.57 -4.50
CA LYS A 109 6.74 17.01 -5.09
C LYS A 109 5.65 16.00 -4.75
N ILE A 110 4.56 16.48 -4.18
CA ILE A 110 3.38 15.68 -3.87
C ILE A 110 2.28 16.06 -4.85
N GLY A 111 1.79 15.08 -5.61
CA GLY A 111 0.60 15.21 -6.45
C GLY A 111 -0.59 14.60 -5.74
N GLU A 112 -1.66 15.37 -5.57
CA GLU A 112 -2.92 14.88 -5.00
C GLU A 112 -4.00 14.82 -6.08
N THR A 113 -4.70 13.70 -6.16
CA THR A 113 -5.84 13.53 -7.06
C THR A 113 -7.01 12.97 -6.26
N THR A 114 -8.16 13.53 -6.46
CA THR A 114 -9.41 13.10 -5.83
C THR A 114 -10.35 12.50 -6.86
N ALA A 115 -10.87 11.32 -6.58
CA ALA A 115 -11.83 10.63 -7.43
C ALA A 115 -12.99 10.08 -6.60
N SER A 116 -14.17 9.97 -7.22
CA SER A 116 -15.35 9.37 -6.60
C SER A 116 -15.17 7.86 -6.46
N VAL A 117 -15.15 7.34 -5.23
CA VAL A 117 -15.09 5.91 -4.96
C VAL A 117 -16.26 5.17 -5.63
N LYS A 118 -17.46 5.77 -5.63
CA LYS A 118 -18.65 5.17 -6.26
C LYS A 118 -18.43 4.97 -7.77
N GLU A 119 -17.96 6.00 -8.46
CA GLU A 119 -17.72 5.93 -9.91
C GLU A 119 -16.60 4.94 -10.26
N LEU A 120 -15.51 4.93 -9.50
CA LEU A 120 -14.43 3.96 -9.68
C LEU A 120 -14.91 2.51 -9.49
N LEU A 121 -15.76 2.27 -8.47
CA LEU A 121 -16.36 0.95 -8.26
C LEU A 121 -17.31 0.57 -9.40
N GLU A 122 -18.12 1.49 -9.90
CA GLU A 122 -19.01 1.24 -11.03
C GLU A 122 -18.23 0.86 -12.30
N VAL A 123 -17.18 1.62 -12.62
CA VAL A 123 -16.33 1.34 -13.78
C VAL A 123 -15.62 -0.01 -13.62
N SER A 124 -15.00 -0.26 -12.47
CA SER A 124 -14.32 -1.54 -12.22
C SER A 124 -15.27 -2.73 -12.36
N ARG A 125 -16.50 -2.62 -11.82
CA ARG A 125 -17.53 -3.66 -11.93
C ARG A 125 -18.01 -3.89 -13.36
N LYS A 126 -18.12 -2.84 -14.18
CA LYS A 126 -18.45 -2.97 -15.62
C LYS A 126 -17.41 -3.81 -16.35
N HIS A 127 -16.14 -3.72 -15.97
CA HIS A 127 -15.05 -4.54 -16.51
C HIS A 127 -14.90 -5.90 -15.80
N GLY A 128 -15.73 -6.22 -14.81
CA GLY A 128 -15.68 -7.49 -14.07
C GLY A 128 -14.40 -7.69 -13.24
N VAL A 129 -13.85 -6.60 -12.70
CA VAL A 129 -12.61 -6.61 -11.89
C VAL A 129 -12.78 -5.84 -10.59
N SER A 130 -11.86 -6.04 -9.64
CA SER A 130 -11.76 -5.21 -8.45
C SER A 130 -11.18 -3.83 -8.78
N MET A 131 -11.46 -2.83 -7.94
CA MET A 131 -10.88 -1.49 -8.09
C MET A 131 -9.34 -1.53 -8.07
N SER A 132 -8.74 -2.40 -7.26
CA SER A 132 -7.27 -2.55 -7.20
C SER A 132 -6.70 -3.06 -8.53
N VAL A 133 -7.33 -4.05 -9.15
CA VAL A 133 -6.94 -4.57 -10.47
C VAL A 133 -7.09 -3.49 -11.53
N PHE A 134 -8.21 -2.76 -11.53
CA PHE A 134 -8.47 -1.68 -12.49
C PHE A 134 -7.42 -0.56 -12.40
N LEU A 135 -7.16 -0.07 -11.18
CA LEU A 135 -6.18 1.00 -10.97
C LEU A 135 -4.75 0.54 -11.26
N THR A 136 -4.42 -0.73 -10.99
CA THR A 136 -3.12 -1.31 -11.35
C THR A 136 -2.93 -1.34 -12.86
N ALA A 137 -3.93 -1.80 -13.61
CA ALA A 137 -3.88 -1.80 -15.08
C ALA A 137 -3.77 -0.38 -15.65
N ALA A 138 -4.55 0.57 -15.13
CA ALA A 138 -4.48 1.97 -15.53
C ALA A 138 -3.09 2.58 -15.28
N MET A 139 -2.46 2.28 -14.14
CA MET A 139 -1.12 2.74 -13.82
C MET A 139 -0.07 2.11 -14.74
N ILE A 140 -0.20 0.81 -15.08
CA ILE A 140 0.69 0.15 -16.05
C ILE A 140 0.62 0.85 -17.40
N CYS A 141 -0.58 1.16 -17.90
CA CYS A 141 -0.76 1.89 -19.16
C CYS A 141 -0.19 3.30 -19.09
N ALA A 142 -0.45 4.05 -18.02
CA ALA A 142 0.08 5.40 -17.84
C ALA A 142 1.62 5.44 -17.82
N ILE A 143 2.25 4.45 -17.20
CA ILE A 143 3.72 4.33 -17.21
C ILE A 143 4.23 3.94 -18.61
N HIS A 144 3.47 3.12 -19.33
CA HIS A 144 3.83 2.76 -20.72
C HIS A 144 3.86 3.99 -21.63
N GLU A 145 2.95 4.94 -21.47
CA GLU A 145 2.94 6.19 -22.26
C GLU A 145 4.25 6.99 -22.14
N GLU A 146 4.99 6.80 -21.06
CA GLU A 146 6.31 7.43 -20.84
C GLU A 146 7.47 6.61 -21.47
N GLN A 147 7.22 5.38 -21.95
CA GLN A 147 8.25 4.56 -22.57
C GLN A 147 8.54 5.01 -23.99
N SER A 148 9.82 5.10 -24.34
CA SER A 148 10.23 5.17 -25.75
C SER A 148 10.13 3.79 -26.40
N LYS A 149 10.01 3.73 -27.73
CA LYS A 149 9.96 2.46 -28.50
C LYS A 149 11.12 1.49 -28.20
N ILE A 150 12.30 2.00 -27.86
CA ILE A 150 13.44 1.16 -27.47
C ILE A 150 13.23 0.55 -26.08
N GLN A 151 12.53 1.25 -25.21
CA GLN A 151 12.27 0.84 -23.83
C GLN A 151 11.07 -0.10 -23.69
N GLU A 152 10.17 -0.16 -24.68
CA GLU A 152 9.02 -1.08 -24.75
C GLU A 152 9.45 -2.57 -24.68
N LYS A 153 10.71 -2.88 -25.00
CA LYS A 153 11.29 -4.22 -24.80
C LYS A 153 11.40 -4.65 -23.33
N LYS A 154 11.14 -3.75 -22.40
CA LYS A 154 11.15 -4.01 -20.96
C LYS A 154 9.73 -3.93 -20.42
N PRO A 155 9.28 -4.93 -19.63
CA PRO A 155 7.97 -4.88 -19.03
C PRO A 155 7.84 -3.70 -18.07
N VAL A 156 6.66 -3.11 -18.00
CA VAL A 156 6.25 -2.26 -16.89
C VAL A 156 5.84 -3.19 -15.76
N ILE A 157 6.45 -3.07 -14.59
CA ILE A 157 6.13 -3.87 -13.42
C ILE A 157 5.83 -2.94 -12.26
N LEU A 158 4.71 -3.17 -11.57
CA LEU A 158 4.32 -2.46 -10.37
C LEU A 158 4.55 -3.34 -9.15
N MET A 159 5.02 -2.75 -8.06
CA MET A 159 4.99 -3.38 -6.74
C MET A 159 3.70 -2.96 -6.03
N VAL A 160 2.81 -3.91 -5.83
CA VAL A 160 1.52 -3.69 -5.16
C VAL A 160 1.58 -4.31 -3.77
N PRO A 161 1.58 -3.51 -2.69
CA PRO A 161 1.60 -4.03 -1.33
C PRO A 161 0.29 -4.75 -0.99
N VAL A 162 0.41 -5.81 -0.19
CA VAL A 162 -0.70 -6.67 0.25
C VAL A 162 -0.69 -6.73 1.77
N ASN A 163 -1.79 -6.29 2.38
CA ASN A 163 -1.99 -6.45 3.82
C ASN A 163 -2.22 -7.93 4.15
N LEU A 164 -1.30 -8.52 4.88
CA LEU A 164 -1.33 -9.95 5.22
C LEU A 164 -2.40 -10.30 6.26
N ARG A 165 -2.88 -9.36 7.05
CA ARG A 165 -3.88 -9.59 8.12
C ARG A 165 -5.20 -10.16 7.61
N LYS A 166 -5.50 -9.94 6.32
CA LYS A 166 -6.69 -10.53 5.67
C LYS A 166 -6.51 -11.98 5.25
N ILE A 167 -5.27 -12.43 5.11
CA ILE A 167 -4.89 -13.77 4.65
C ILE A 167 -4.44 -14.62 5.85
N PHE A 168 -3.69 -14.01 6.74
CA PHE A 168 -3.17 -14.56 7.99
C PHE A 168 -3.71 -13.70 9.14
N PRO A 169 -4.79 -14.10 9.79
CA PRO A 169 -5.44 -13.27 10.82
C PRO A 169 -4.47 -12.84 11.92
N SER A 170 -4.32 -11.54 12.12
CA SER A 170 -3.47 -10.93 13.13
C SER A 170 -3.98 -9.52 13.45
N ASP A 171 -3.89 -9.14 14.71
CA ASP A 171 -4.23 -7.81 15.22
C ASP A 171 -2.98 -6.95 15.45
N SER A 172 -1.83 -7.43 14.97
CA SER A 172 -0.54 -6.73 15.07
C SER A 172 -0.59 -5.33 14.46
N MET A 173 -0.02 -4.37 15.17
CA MET A 173 0.23 -3.01 14.67
C MET A 173 1.61 -2.85 14.06
N LEU A 174 2.45 -3.90 14.12
CA LEU A 174 3.77 -3.92 13.49
C LEU A 174 3.64 -4.13 11.97
N ASN A 175 4.76 -4.06 11.26
CA ASN A 175 4.80 -4.38 9.83
C ASN A 175 4.36 -5.82 9.58
N PHE A 176 3.23 -5.99 8.89
CA PHE A 176 2.73 -7.30 8.48
C PHE A 176 2.10 -7.22 7.09
N PHE A 177 2.96 -7.04 6.10
CA PHE A 177 2.57 -6.94 4.69
C PHE A 177 3.55 -7.69 3.79
N SER A 178 3.09 -8.05 2.61
CA SER A 178 3.91 -8.55 1.50
C SER A 178 3.62 -7.70 0.26
N TYR A 179 4.03 -8.14 -0.91
CA TYR A 179 3.71 -7.46 -2.16
C TYR A 179 3.58 -8.47 -3.30
N ILE A 180 2.85 -8.07 -4.32
CA ILE A 180 2.80 -8.75 -5.60
C ILE A 180 3.38 -7.82 -6.67
N GLU A 181 3.81 -8.38 -7.81
CA GLU A 181 4.49 -7.65 -8.87
C GLU A 181 3.79 -7.87 -10.22
N PRO A 182 2.52 -7.41 -10.38
CA PRO A 182 1.88 -7.43 -11.67
C PRO A 182 2.65 -6.60 -12.68
N GLY A 183 2.75 -7.08 -13.89
CA GLY A 183 3.45 -6.37 -14.95
C GLY A 183 2.95 -6.75 -16.33
N TYR A 184 3.31 -5.92 -17.33
CA TYR A 184 2.93 -6.11 -18.71
C TYR A 184 4.09 -5.76 -19.66
N LEU A 185 4.28 -6.57 -20.68
CA LEU A 185 5.21 -6.30 -21.79
C LEU A 185 4.41 -5.85 -23.00
N PHE A 186 4.63 -4.62 -23.43
CA PHE A 186 3.98 -4.03 -24.58
C PHE A 186 4.72 -4.34 -25.89
N GLY A 187 4.08 -4.09 -27.04
CA GLY A 187 4.72 -4.21 -28.34
C GLY A 187 4.53 -5.56 -29.04
N GLU A 188 3.71 -6.47 -28.49
CA GLU A 188 3.38 -7.77 -29.10
C GLU A 188 2.02 -7.76 -29.86
N GLY A 189 1.45 -6.59 -30.09
CA GLY A 189 0.20 -6.41 -30.83
C GLY A 189 -1.07 -6.65 -30.00
N LYS A 190 -0.93 -6.74 -28.67
CA LYS A 190 -2.02 -6.81 -27.69
C LYS A 190 -1.81 -5.72 -26.64
N ASP A 191 -1.93 -4.46 -27.07
CA ASP A 191 -1.54 -3.31 -26.27
C ASP A 191 -2.74 -2.44 -25.87
N SER A 192 -3.97 -2.98 -26.01
CA SER A 192 -5.17 -2.29 -25.55
C SER A 192 -5.28 -2.31 -24.02
N PHE A 193 -6.01 -1.34 -23.47
CA PHE A 193 -6.30 -1.34 -22.02
C PHE A 193 -6.96 -2.65 -21.56
N ASP A 194 -7.85 -3.23 -22.37
CA ASP A 194 -8.52 -4.49 -22.04
C ASP A 194 -7.55 -5.68 -21.99
N ASP A 195 -6.53 -5.71 -22.84
CA ASP A 195 -5.47 -6.72 -22.80
C ASP A 195 -4.65 -6.62 -21.50
N VAL A 196 -4.24 -5.40 -21.14
CA VAL A 196 -3.50 -5.13 -19.90
C VAL A 196 -4.36 -5.48 -18.69
N LEU A 197 -5.64 -5.12 -18.71
CA LEU A 197 -6.58 -5.39 -17.64
C LEU A 197 -6.80 -6.89 -17.44
N ALA A 198 -6.97 -7.64 -18.53
CA ALA A 198 -7.12 -9.10 -18.49
C ALA A 198 -5.88 -9.78 -17.90
N ALA A 199 -4.68 -9.38 -18.36
CA ALA A 199 -3.42 -9.91 -17.84
C ALA A 199 -3.21 -9.56 -16.37
N THR A 200 -3.55 -8.33 -15.96
CA THR A 200 -3.47 -7.89 -14.57
C THR A 200 -4.43 -8.68 -13.68
N LYS A 201 -5.67 -8.91 -14.14
CA LYS A 201 -6.67 -9.72 -13.43
C LYS A 201 -6.14 -11.12 -13.20
N GLN A 202 -5.67 -11.78 -14.28
CA GLN A 202 -5.13 -13.13 -14.20
C GLN A 202 -3.95 -13.19 -13.22
N TYR A 203 -3.04 -12.23 -13.27
CA TYR A 203 -1.90 -12.17 -12.35
C TYR A 203 -2.34 -12.09 -10.88
N PHE A 204 -3.36 -11.27 -10.58
CA PHE A 204 -3.91 -11.17 -9.22
C PHE A 204 -4.53 -12.48 -8.77
N GLU A 205 -5.35 -13.12 -9.62
CA GLU A 205 -5.99 -14.40 -9.31
C GLU A 205 -4.95 -15.51 -9.01
N GLU A 206 -3.85 -15.55 -9.76
CA GLU A 206 -2.79 -16.54 -9.58
C GLU A 206 -1.86 -16.27 -8.38
N ASN A 207 -1.73 -15.02 -7.94
CA ASN A 207 -0.70 -14.61 -6.96
C ASN A 207 -1.24 -14.13 -5.61
N MET A 208 -2.57 -14.01 -5.45
CA MET A 208 -3.21 -13.57 -4.21
C MET A 208 -3.72 -14.71 -3.33
N SER A 209 -3.51 -15.98 -3.72
CA SER A 209 -3.87 -17.10 -2.86
C SER A 209 -2.96 -17.16 -1.63
N LYS A 210 -3.46 -17.74 -0.53
CA LYS A 210 -2.72 -17.90 0.72
C LYS A 210 -1.39 -18.64 0.51
N GLU A 211 -1.42 -19.70 -0.30
CA GLU A 211 -0.27 -20.53 -0.63
C GLU A 211 0.80 -19.72 -1.37
N LYS A 212 0.36 -18.93 -2.37
CA LYS A 212 1.29 -18.12 -3.17
C LYS A 212 1.90 -16.96 -2.38
N ILE A 213 1.18 -16.43 -1.42
CA ILE A 213 1.70 -15.39 -0.52
C ILE A 213 2.66 -16.02 0.52
N ALA A 214 2.37 -17.23 1.02
CA ALA A 214 3.25 -17.94 1.97
C ALA A 214 4.61 -18.34 1.34
N GLU A 215 4.65 -18.63 0.02
CA GLU A 215 5.88 -18.95 -0.71
C GLU A 215 6.87 -17.76 -0.82
N ARG A 216 6.48 -16.53 -0.50
CA ARG A 216 7.25 -15.28 -0.70
C ARG A 216 8.01 -14.86 0.54
#